data_3f04418626951178e182740516524f13
#
_entry.id   3f04418626951178e182740516524f13
#
_cell.length_a   1.000
_cell.length_b   1.000
_cell.length_c   1.000
_cell.angle_alpha   90.00
_cell.angle_beta   90.00
_cell.angle_gamma   90.00
#
_symmetry.space_group_name_H-M   'P 1'
#
loop_
_entity.id
_entity.type
_entity.pdbx_description
1 polymer ?
#
loop_
_entity_poly.entity_id
_entity_poly.type
_entity_poly.pdbx_seq_one_letter_code
_entity_poly.pdbx_strand_id
1 'polypeptide(L)'
;MQVMKDCPYCAETIRGDARICKHCHSNLAGPPEGKFVKVRLKGRDKIYRGNLFVPIHLKRVSDAINDERQFVVLSDAKEEAKLADIHVGFIALNKNSVEWVRLADEKDTEEQGSAYQLY
;
A
#
# COMPACT_ATOMS: atom_id res chain seq x y z
N MET A 1 -3.89 -20.45 -23.89
CA MET A 1 -3.78 -20.40 -22.44
C MET A 1 -3.60 -18.98 -22.00
N GLN A 2 -4.39 -18.53 -21.05
CA GLN A 2 -4.30 -17.16 -20.65
C GLN A 2 -3.34 -17.01 -19.49
N VAL A 3 -2.52 -15.99 -19.56
CA VAL A 3 -1.61 -15.64 -18.48
C VAL A 3 -2.36 -14.72 -17.56
N MET A 4 -2.27 -14.98 -16.27
CA MET A 4 -2.89 -14.15 -15.26
C MET A 4 -1.83 -13.27 -14.62
N LYS A 5 -2.24 -12.16 -14.07
CA LYS A 5 -1.36 -11.26 -13.34
C LYS A 5 -2.11 -10.66 -12.16
N ASP A 6 -1.37 -10.08 -11.24
CA ASP A 6 -1.99 -9.38 -10.12
C ASP A 6 -2.10 -7.91 -10.48
N CYS A 7 -3.24 -7.34 -10.20
CA CYS A 7 -3.45 -5.92 -10.44
C CYS A 7 -2.51 -5.10 -9.55
N PRO A 8 -1.74 -4.17 -10.11
CA PRO A 8 -0.81 -3.39 -9.30
C PRO A 8 -1.49 -2.40 -8.37
N TYR A 9 -2.79 -2.22 -8.51
CA TYR A 9 -3.51 -1.27 -7.67
C TYR A 9 -4.27 -1.94 -6.54
N CYS A 10 -4.84 -3.11 -6.76
CA CYS A 10 -5.65 -3.76 -5.74
C CYS A 10 -5.22 -5.19 -5.43
N ALA A 11 -4.21 -5.70 -6.13
CA ALA A 11 -3.65 -7.03 -5.92
C ALA A 11 -4.57 -8.20 -6.26
N GLU A 12 -5.73 -7.95 -6.85
CA GLU A 12 -6.58 -9.04 -7.26
C GLU A 12 -6.03 -9.69 -8.53
N THR A 13 -6.25 -10.98 -8.69
CA THR A 13 -5.79 -11.67 -9.87
C THR A 13 -6.69 -11.36 -11.06
N ILE A 14 -6.10 -10.97 -12.16
CA ILE A 14 -6.83 -10.60 -13.37
C ILE A 14 -6.14 -11.20 -14.57
N ARG A 15 -6.76 -11.06 -15.73
CA ARG A 15 -6.17 -11.56 -16.96
C ARG A 15 -4.91 -10.75 -17.28
N GLY A 16 -3.88 -11.42 -17.79
CA GLY A 16 -2.63 -10.77 -18.10
C GLY A 16 -2.74 -9.68 -19.18
N ASP A 17 -3.74 -9.77 -20.04
CA ASP A 17 -3.94 -8.79 -21.10
C ASP A 17 -5.00 -7.75 -20.75
N ALA A 18 -5.46 -7.71 -19.52
CA ALA A 18 -6.49 -6.77 -19.13
C ALA A 18 -5.98 -5.34 -19.21
N ARG A 19 -6.79 -4.47 -19.75
CA ARG A 19 -6.47 -3.05 -19.83
C ARG A 19 -7.11 -2.27 -18.69
N ILE A 20 -8.17 -2.79 -18.12
CA ILE A 20 -8.85 -2.20 -16.98
C ILE A 20 -9.11 -3.32 -16.02
N CYS A 21 -8.79 -3.10 -14.75
CA CYS A 21 -9.06 -4.09 -13.74
C CYS A 21 -10.56 -4.15 -13.46
N LYS A 22 -11.12 -5.34 -13.52
CA LYS A 22 -12.56 -5.50 -13.27
C LYS A 22 -12.92 -5.31 -11.80
N HIS A 23 -11.94 -5.35 -10.91
CA HIS A 23 -12.21 -5.21 -9.48
C HIS A 23 -12.11 -3.75 -9.01
N CYS A 24 -11.07 -3.05 -9.39
CA CYS A 24 -10.88 -1.68 -8.93
C CYS A 24 -11.04 -0.65 -10.05
N HIS A 25 -11.25 -1.10 -11.28
CA HIS A 25 -11.47 -0.24 -12.43
C HIS A 25 -10.30 0.67 -12.81
N SER A 26 -9.10 0.34 -12.34
CA SER A 26 -7.92 1.12 -12.71
C SER A 26 -7.49 0.81 -14.13
N ASN A 27 -6.96 1.82 -14.80
CA ASN A 27 -6.47 1.66 -16.16
C ASN A 27 -5.13 0.95 -16.15
N LEU A 28 -5.02 -0.14 -16.88
CA LEU A 28 -3.82 -0.95 -16.92
C LEU A 28 -3.16 -0.93 -18.29
N ALA A 29 -3.62 -0.07 -19.17
CA ALA A 29 -3.16 -0.07 -20.57
C ALA A 29 -1.73 0.44 -20.75
N GLY A 30 -1.14 1.01 -19.76
CA GLY A 30 0.24 1.47 -19.82
C GLY A 30 0.87 1.38 -18.46
N PRO A 31 2.02 2.01 -18.27
CA PRO A 31 2.62 2.05 -16.94
C PRO A 31 1.64 2.71 -15.97
N PRO A 32 1.59 2.28 -14.73
CA PRO A 32 0.71 2.91 -13.76
C PRO A 32 1.06 4.39 -13.64
N GLU A 33 0.05 5.25 -13.68
CA GLU A 33 0.27 6.66 -13.50
C GLU A 33 -0.09 7.05 -12.08
N GLY A 34 0.84 7.67 -11.41
CA GLY A 34 0.67 8.07 -10.03
C GLY A 34 2.01 8.17 -9.35
N LYS A 35 2.00 8.10 -8.04
CA LYS A 35 3.23 8.21 -7.27
C LYS A 35 3.21 7.23 -6.12
N PHE A 36 4.40 6.88 -5.64
CA PHE A 36 4.52 6.08 -4.44
C PHE A 36 4.77 7.01 -3.26
N VAL A 37 4.11 6.76 -2.18
CA VAL A 37 4.24 7.56 -0.98
C VAL A 37 4.59 6.63 0.17
N LYS A 38 5.59 6.98 0.95
CA LYS A 38 5.93 6.16 2.10
C LYS A 38 4.91 6.33 3.18
N VAL A 39 4.39 5.22 3.67
CA VAL A 39 3.40 5.24 4.73
C VAL A 39 3.80 4.28 5.83
N ARG A 40 3.28 4.52 7.01
CA ARG A 40 3.38 3.62 8.14
C ARG A 40 1.97 3.27 8.53
N LEU A 41 1.68 2.00 8.67
CA LEU A 41 0.34 1.59 9.03
C LEU A 41 0.37 0.49 10.07
N LYS A 42 -0.68 0.41 10.85
CA LYS A 42 -0.83 -0.64 11.84
C LYS A 42 -1.96 -1.56 11.42
N GLY A 43 -1.63 -2.84 11.31
CA GLY A 43 -2.62 -3.90 11.19
C GLY A 43 -3.05 -4.31 12.59
N ARG A 44 -3.47 -5.56 12.74
CA ARG A 44 -3.98 -5.97 14.04
C ARG A 44 -2.95 -5.88 15.15
N ASP A 45 -1.79 -6.44 14.94
CA ASP A 45 -0.77 -6.46 15.98
C ASP A 45 0.62 -6.15 15.42
N LYS A 46 0.70 -5.71 14.22
CA LYS A 46 1.98 -5.42 13.57
C LYS A 46 1.94 -4.08 12.89
N ILE A 47 3.08 -3.43 12.84
CA ILE A 47 3.22 -2.15 12.16
C ILE A 47 4.12 -2.35 10.96
N TYR A 48 3.70 -1.83 9.82
CA TYR A 48 4.43 -1.95 8.58
C TYR A 48 4.78 -0.57 8.05
N ARG A 49 5.92 -0.50 7.37
CA ARG A 49 6.30 0.69 6.62
C ARG A 49 6.51 0.26 5.20
N GLY A 50 6.05 1.01 4.26
CA GLY A 50 6.23 0.65 2.86
C GLY A 50 5.74 1.76 1.95
N ASN A 51 5.75 1.47 0.67
CA ASN A 51 5.33 2.43 -0.34
C ASN A 51 3.91 2.11 -0.77
N LEU A 52 3.06 3.11 -0.67
CA LEU A 52 1.69 3.00 -1.13
C LEU A 52 1.59 3.72 -2.45
N PHE A 53 1.03 3.06 -3.46
CA PHE A 53 0.84 3.71 -4.74
C PHE A 53 -0.44 4.54 -4.70
N VAL A 54 -0.32 5.82 -5.02
CA VAL A 54 -1.47 6.70 -5.12
C VAL A 54 -1.68 7.00 -6.59
N PRO A 55 -2.75 6.47 -7.21
CA PRO A 55 -3.02 6.70 -8.62
C PRO A 55 -3.20 8.18 -8.91
N ILE A 56 -2.93 8.57 -10.14
CA ILE A 56 -2.94 9.97 -10.50
C ILE A 56 -4.31 10.62 -10.33
N HIS A 57 -5.38 9.86 -10.41
CA HIS A 57 -6.72 10.42 -10.21
C HIS A 57 -7.08 10.64 -8.74
N LEU A 58 -6.25 10.13 -7.82
CA LEU A 58 -6.43 10.37 -6.40
C LEU A 58 -5.31 11.30 -5.96
N LYS A 59 -5.64 12.30 -5.20
CA LYS A 59 -4.65 13.31 -4.87
C LYS A 59 -3.95 13.11 -3.55
N ARG A 60 -4.57 12.37 -2.65
CA ARG A 60 -4.04 12.21 -1.29
C ARG A 60 -4.02 10.77 -0.89
N VAL A 61 -3.17 10.46 0.09
CA VAL A 61 -3.12 9.12 0.66
C VAL A 61 -4.48 8.74 1.24
N SER A 62 -5.17 9.68 1.87
CA SER A 62 -6.48 9.38 2.44
C SER A 62 -7.47 8.97 1.37
N ASP A 63 -7.37 9.52 0.18
CA ASP A 63 -8.26 9.13 -0.91
C ASP A 63 -7.95 7.69 -1.36
N ALA A 64 -6.68 7.32 -1.40
CA ALA A 64 -6.30 5.97 -1.78
C ALA A 64 -6.70 4.94 -0.73
N ILE A 65 -6.70 5.33 0.54
CA ILE A 65 -7.09 4.43 1.61
C ILE A 65 -8.60 4.29 1.69
N ASN A 66 -9.32 5.36 1.41
CA ASN A 66 -10.78 5.37 1.55
C ASN A 66 -11.53 5.00 0.29
N ASP A 67 -10.83 4.53 -0.72
CA ASP A 67 -11.51 4.12 -1.94
C ASP A 67 -12.23 2.78 -1.68
N GLU A 68 -12.86 2.25 -2.71
CA GLU A 68 -13.66 1.05 -2.55
C GLU A 68 -12.88 -0.25 -2.62
N ARG A 69 -11.58 -0.20 -2.81
CA ARG A 69 -10.78 -1.42 -2.85
C ARG A 69 -10.72 -2.03 -1.46
N GLN A 70 -10.74 -3.34 -1.41
CA GLN A 70 -10.74 -4.04 -0.13
C GLN A 70 -9.37 -4.12 0.52
N PHE A 71 -8.31 -4.08 -0.26
CA PHE A 71 -6.96 -4.24 0.26
C PHE A 71 -6.12 -3.00 0.08
N VAL A 72 -5.24 -2.77 1.03
CA VAL A 72 -4.18 -1.77 0.92
C VAL A 72 -2.93 -2.53 0.52
N VAL A 73 -2.28 -2.11 -0.55
CA VAL A 73 -1.09 -2.79 -1.06
C VAL A 73 0.13 -1.93 -0.80
N LEU A 74 1.13 -2.51 -0.17
CA LEU A 74 2.41 -1.83 0.05
C LEU A 74 3.50 -2.58 -0.69
N SER A 75 4.41 -1.84 -1.31
CA SER A 75 5.60 -2.41 -1.92
C SER A 75 6.81 -2.04 -1.10
N ASP A 76 7.83 -2.86 -1.20
CA ASP A 76 9.06 -2.68 -0.43
C ASP A 76 8.75 -2.50 1.06
N ALA A 77 7.82 -3.29 1.55
CA ALA A 77 7.34 -3.15 2.91
C ALA A 77 8.27 -3.81 3.91
N LYS A 78 8.30 -3.25 5.10
CA LYS A 78 9.03 -3.81 6.23
C LYS A 78 8.12 -3.85 7.44
N GLU A 79 8.23 -4.92 8.20
CA GLU A 79 7.49 -5.05 9.44
C GLU A 79 8.38 -4.56 10.57
N GLU A 80 7.90 -3.67 11.39
CA GLU A 80 8.68 -3.14 12.50
C GLU A 80 8.85 -4.20 13.57
N ALA A 81 10.06 -4.38 14.02
CA ALA A 81 10.38 -5.33 15.08
C ALA A 81 11.39 -4.69 16.05
N LYS A 82 11.51 -5.27 17.23
CA LYS A 82 12.32 -4.67 18.28
C LYS A 82 13.79 -4.52 17.92
N LEU A 83 14.37 -5.51 17.30
CA LEU A 83 15.80 -5.46 17.02
C LEU A 83 16.09 -4.88 15.66
N ALA A 84 15.36 -5.28 14.68
CA ALA A 84 15.55 -4.78 13.33
C ALA A 84 14.28 -5.06 12.55
N ASP A 85 13.97 -4.20 11.61
CA ASP A 85 12.77 -4.38 10.79
C ASP A 85 12.93 -5.63 9.91
N ILE A 86 11.83 -6.29 9.68
CA ILE A 86 11.81 -7.50 8.87
C ILE A 86 11.36 -7.14 7.47
N HIS A 87 12.14 -7.50 6.48
CA HIS A 87 11.78 -7.21 5.10
C HIS A 87 10.63 -8.12 4.67
N VAL A 88 9.55 -7.53 4.25
CA VAL A 88 8.37 -8.26 3.81
C VAL A 88 8.23 -8.20 2.30
N GLY A 89 8.56 -7.08 1.71
CA GLY A 89 8.43 -6.87 0.27
C GLY A 89 7.03 -6.40 -0.09
N PHE A 90 6.34 -7.16 -0.91
CA PHE A 90 4.99 -6.81 -1.33
C PHE A 90 3.98 -7.42 -0.36
N ILE A 91 3.07 -6.64 0.12
CA ILE A 91 2.03 -7.13 1.01
C ILE A 91 0.70 -6.43 0.74
N ALA A 92 -0.37 -7.20 0.74
CA ALA A 92 -1.72 -6.67 0.63
C ALA A 92 -2.42 -6.91 1.96
N LEU A 93 -2.92 -5.85 2.56
CA LEU A 93 -3.59 -5.92 3.85
C LEU A 93 -5.05 -5.60 3.70
N ASN A 94 -5.90 -6.40 4.32
CA ASN A 94 -7.33 -6.14 4.28
C ASN A 94 -7.61 -4.85 5.05
N LYS A 95 -8.32 -3.92 4.45
CA LYS A 95 -8.61 -2.65 5.10
C LYS A 95 -9.34 -2.80 6.43
N ASN A 96 -10.10 -3.88 6.58
CA ASN A 96 -10.80 -4.12 7.84
C ASN A 96 -9.83 -4.44 8.99
N SER A 97 -8.61 -4.83 8.69
CA SER A 97 -7.63 -5.11 9.72
C SER A 97 -6.66 -3.97 9.96
N VAL A 98 -6.81 -2.88 9.23
CA VAL A 98 -5.92 -1.73 9.37
C VAL A 98 -6.51 -0.77 10.38
N GLU A 99 -5.76 -0.47 11.42
CA GLU A 99 -6.23 0.42 12.48
C GLU A 99 -5.92 1.87 12.17
N TRP A 100 -4.78 2.15 11.60
CA TRP A 100 -4.44 3.50 11.18
C TRP A 100 -3.35 3.49 10.11
N VAL A 101 -3.31 4.55 9.35
CA VAL A 101 -2.28 4.78 8.34
C VAL A 101 -1.86 6.23 8.42
N ARG A 102 -0.58 6.49 8.35
CA ARG A 102 -0.09 7.85 8.27
C ARG A 102 1.12 7.93 7.35
N LEU A 103 1.48 9.12 6.97
CA LEU A 103 2.68 9.30 6.18
C LEU A 103 3.89 8.98 7.03
N ALA A 104 4.85 8.28 6.46
CA ALA A 104 6.10 8.00 7.12
C ALA A 104 7.15 8.95 6.58
N ASP A 105 8.02 9.45 7.43
CA ASP A 105 9.09 10.32 6.97
C ASP A 105 10.41 9.79 7.53
N GLU A 106 11.47 10.52 7.29
CA GLU A 106 12.77 10.08 7.73
C GLU A 106 12.87 9.94 9.22
N LYS A 107 12.13 10.75 9.96
CA LYS A 107 12.17 10.65 11.41
C LYS A 107 11.57 9.35 11.88
N ASP A 108 10.55 8.85 11.21
CA ASP A 108 9.97 7.57 11.59
C ASP A 108 10.99 6.46 11.37
N THR A 109 11.90 6.62 10.45
CA THR A 109 12.89 5.63 10.21
C THR A 109 14.03 5.72 11.22
N GLU A 110 14.42 6.93 11.57
CA GLU A 110 15.56 7.10 12.44
C GLU A 110 15.24 7.06 13.90
N GLU A 111 14.08 7.59 14.30
CA GLU A 111 13.78 7.68 15.67
C GLU A 111 12.63 6.86 15.94
N GLN A 112 12.82 5.61 16.21
CA GLN A 112 11.74 4.83 16.55
C GLN A 112 11.12 5.30 17.76
N GLY A 113 9.98 5.32 17.90
CA GLY A 113 9.28 5.77 19.06
C GLY A 113 9.22 7.23 19.22
N SER A 114 9.48 7.93 18.18
CA SER A 114 9.35 9.33 18.22
C SER A 114 8.04 9.71 18.73
N ALA A 115 8.05 10.69 19.53
CA ALA A 115 6.90 11.00 20.16
C ALA A 115 5.91 11.67 19.41
N TYR A 116 6.14 12.30 18.35
CA TYR A 116 5.12 13.02 17.89
C TYR A 116 4.38 12.27 17.01
N GLN A 117 3.35 11.96 17.22
CA GLN A 117 2.58 11.27 16.54
C GLN A 117 1.57 11.99 16.16
N LEU A 118 1.21 12.52 15.69
CA LEU A 118 0.38 13.20 15.38
C LEU A 118 -0.53 12.87 14.65
N TYR A 119 -1.31 12.83 14.56
CA TYR A 119 -2.45 12.65 13.93
C TYR A 119 -3.34 12.00 14.72
#